data_1a6312f930968ce3611a1fad53ad240b
#
_entry.id   1a6312f930968ce3611a1fad53ad240b
#
_cell.length_a   1.000
_cell.length_b   1.000
_cell.length_c   1.000
_cell.angle_alpha   90.00
_cell.angle_beta   90.00
_cell.angle_gamma   90.00
#
_symmetry.space_group_name_H-M   'P 1'
#
loop_
_entity.id
_entity.type
_entity.pdbx_description
1 polymer ?
#
loop_
_entity_poly.entity_id
_entity_poly.type
_entity_poly.pdbx_seq_one_letter_code
_entity_poly.pdbx_strand_id
1 'polypeptide(L)'
;MRLEVLDWGGSGKPLVLLTGSGNTAHVFDDFAGKLTSFAHVYGITRRGFGASSHPEFGYTDQRLADDVLHVLDSLKLVDPVLVGHSMGGNELTTLGSEHPNRVAGLIYLDAGADPKDFPASDPAYTALAEKLPPANRLPPPPPFPEAESHASRGDYEGARRALKAIGEGTKKRDYSKIRAPVLSMFATFRSAGDPLRYEMPKDPEQRAVVEAFESATMVYIKRYESSLLTAVPGARIVELPGANHYVFISNESDILREIRAFVPRLAFRN
;
A
#
# COMPACT_ATOMS: atom_id res chain seq x y z
N MET A 1 -19.76 -12.55 7.88
CA MET A 1 -19.49 -11.27 7.23
C MET A 1 -19.23 -11.54 5.76
N ARG A 2 -19.61 -10.65 4.86
CA ARG A 2 -19.36 -10.76 3.42
C ARG A 2 -18.24 -9.79 3.04
N LEU A 3 -17.27 -10.27 2.23
CA LEU A 3 -16.27 -9.43 1.58
C LEU A 3 -16.44 -9.54 0.08
N GLU A 4 -16.25 -8.42 -0.59
CA GLU A 4 -16.14 -8.38 -2.04
C GLU A 4 -14.76 -8.90 -2.45
N VAL A 5 -14.75 -9.85 -3.36
CA VAL A 5 -13.54 -10.40 -3.95
C VAL A 5 -13.68 -10.36 -5.46
N LEU A 6 -12.70 -9.75 -6.11
CA LEU A 6 -12.60 -9.74 -7.57
C LEU A 6 -11.65 -10.85 -8.00
N ASP A 7 -12.01 -11.55 -9.05
CA ASP A 7 -11.19 -12.56 -9.72
C ASP A 7 -10.99 -12.12 -11.18
N TRP A 8 -9.79 -11.64 -11.49
CA TRP A 8 -9.45 -11.25 -12.86
C TRP A 8 -8.93 -12.41 -13.70
N GLY A 9 -8.87 -13.61 -13.12
CA GLY A 9 -8.41 -14.80 -13.81
C GLY A 9 -6.89 -14.87 -13.94
N GLY A 10 -6.44 -15.53 -15.00
CA GLY A 10 -5.04 -15.85 -15.23
C GLY A 10 -4.70 -17.28 -14.84
N SER A 11 -3.45 -17.64 -14.96
CA SER A 11 -2.94 -18.97 -14.64
C SER A 11 -1.61 -18.88 -13.90
N GLY A 12 -1.35 -19.83 -13.01
CA GLY A 12 -0.12 -19.87 -12.22
C GLY A 12 -0.36 -19.57 -10.74
N LYS A 13 0.57 -18.90 -10.10
CA LYS A 13 0.53 -18.65 -8.67
C LYS A 13 -0.56 -17.65 -8.28
N PRO A 14 -1.28 -17.88 -7.16
CA PRO A 14 -2.24 -16.91 -6.68
C PRO A 14 -1.53 -15.61 -6.27
N LEU A 15 -2.02 -14.50 -6.76
CA LEU A 15 -1.57 -13.16 -6.41
C LEU A 15 -2.77 -12.36 -5.91
N VAL A 16 -2.72 -11.90 -4.67
CA VAL A 16 -3.86 -11.24 -4.00
C VAL A 16 -3.52 -9.78 -3.74
N LEU A 17 -4.31 -8.88 -4.32
CA LEU A 17 -4.15 -7.44 -4.23
C LEU A 17 -4.98 -6.89 -3.07
N LEU A 18 -4.34 -6.14 -2.17
CA LEU A 18 -4.95 -5.50 -1.01
C LEU A 18 -4.86 -3.97 -1.14
N THR A 19 -5.98 -3.32 -0.94
CA THR A 19 -6.19 -1.91 -1.27
C THR A 19 -5.62 -0.93 -0.24
N GLY A 20 -5.39 0.29 -0.69
CA GLY A 20 -5.10 1.44 0.17
C GLY A 20 -6.33 1.95 0.93
N SER A 21 -6.13 3.07 1.63
CA SER A 21 -7.18 3.77 2.36
C SER A 21 -8.28 4.27 1.42
N GLY A 22 -9.54 3.99 1.75
CA GLY A 22 -10.69 4.49 1.01
C GLY A 22 -10.96 3.80 -0.34
N ASN A 23 -10.10 2.90 -0.80
CA ASN A 23 -10.25 2.22 -2.07
C ASN A 23 -10.99 0.89 -1.95
N THR A 24 -11.68 0.52 -3.03
CA THR A 24 -12.15 -0.85 -3.29
C THR A 24 -11.13 -1.59 -4.15
N ALA A 25 -11.28 -2.91 -4.31
CA ALA A 25 -10.40 -3.70 -5.18
C ALA A 25 -10.41 -3.23 -6.64
N HIS A 26 -11.47 -2.56 -7.08
CA HIS A 26 -11.59 -1.99 -8.42
C HIS A 26 -10.52 -0.94 -8.76
N VAL A 27 -9.81 -0.39 -7.77
CA VAL A 27 -8.66 0.48 -8.03
C VAL A 27 -7.56 -0.20 -8.86
N PHE A 28 -7.57 -1.53 -8.89
CA PHE A 28 -6.59 -2.33 -9.62
C PHE A 28 -7.09 -2.88 -10.97
N ASP A 29 -8.31 -2.57 -11.43
CA ASP A 29 -8.91 -3.22 -12.60
C ASP A 29 -7.98 -3.17 -13.83
N ASP A 30 -7.44 -2.00 -14.18
CA ASP A 30 -6.52 -1.86 -15.31
C ASP A 30 -5.17 -2.55 -15.09
N PHE A 31 -4.68 -2.53 -13.85
CA PHE A 31 -3.38 -3.08 -13.49
C PHE A 31 -3.43 -4.61 -13.37
N ALA A 32 -4.46 -5.15 -12.72
CA ALA A 32 -4.60 -6.57 -12.44
C ALA A 32 -4.64 -7.41 -13.71
N GLY A 33 -5.34 -6.95 -14.75
CA GLY A 33 -5.41 -7.62 -16.04
C GLY A 33 -4.03 -7.88 -16.68
N LYS A 34 -3.03 -7.01 -16.41
CA LYS A 34 -1.66 -7.14 -16.93
C LYS A 34 -0.82 -8.15 -16.19
N LEU A 35 -1.23 -8.52 -14.96
CA LEU A 35 -0.59 -9.55 -14.15
C LEU A 35 -1.06 -10.97 -14.51
N THR A 36 -2.25 -11.11 -15.13
CA THR A 36 -2.86 -12.41 -15.43
C THR A 36 -2.06 -13.27 -16.40
N SER A 37 -1.11 -12.67 -17.12
CA SER A 37 -0.20 -13.39 -18.03
C SER A 37 0.77 -14.33 -17.32
N PHE A 38 0.95 -14.21 -15.99
CA PHE A 38 1.90 -15.03 -15.22
C PHE A 38 1.43 -15.37 -13.79
N ALA A 39 0.26 -14.91 -13.38
CA ALA A 39 -0.35 -15.18 -12.09
C ALA A 39 -1.86 -15.34 -12.21
N HIS A 40 -2.50 -16.02 -11.26
CA HIS A 40 -3.95 -15.92 -11.08
C HIS A 40 -4.23 -14.81 -10.07
N VAL A 41 -4.93 -13.78 -10.51
CA VAL A 41 -5.00 -12.49 -9.80
C VAL A 41 -6.37 -12.30 -9.13
N TYR A 42 -6.31 -12.04 -7.83
CA TYR A 42 -7.47 -11.72 -6.99
C TYR A 42 -7.31 -10.35 -6.34
N GLY A 43 -8.41 -9.70 -6.03
CA GLY A 43 -8.44 -8.47 -5.24
C GLY A 43 -9.46 -8.55 -4.12
N ILE A 44 -9.15 -8.00 -2.97
CA ILE A 44 -10.05 -7.98 -1.81
C ILE A 44 -10.40 -6.54 -1.47
N THR A 45 -11.70 -6.23 -1.46
CA THR A 45 -12.20 -4.99 -0.88
C THR A 45 -12.36 -5.18 0.62
N ARG A 46 -11.63 -4.37 1.40
CA ARG A 46 -11.61 -4.42 2.87
C ARG A 46 -13.01 -4.19 3.43
N ARG A 47 -13.30 -4.78 4.62
CA ARG A 47 -14.50 -4.43 5.41
C ARG A 47 -14.66 -2.93 5.57
N GLY A 48 -15.87 -2.42 5.56
CA GLY A 48 -16.18 -0.99 5.68
C GLY A 48 -16.10 -0.22 4.37
N PHE A 49 -15.79 -0.89 3.23
CA PHE A 49 -15.68 -0.24 1.92
C PHE A 49 -16.42 -1.02 0.83
N GLY A 50 -16.87 -0.29 -0.18
CA GLY A 50 -17.49 -0.83 -1.38
C GLY A 50 -18.65 -1.80 -1.11
N ALA A 51 -18.64 -2.94 -1.78
CA ALA A 51 -19.65 -3.98 -1.62
C ALA A 51 -19.35 -4.96 -0.44
N SER A 52 -18.25 -4.76 0.28
CA SER A 52 -17.97 -5.50 1.52
C SER A 52 -18.89 -5.06 2.65
N SER A 53 -19.11 -5.93 3.65
CA SER A 53 -19.87 -5.59 4.85
C SER A 53 -19.27 -4.41 5.60
N HIS A 54 -20.14 -3.58 6.19
CA HIS A 54 -19.78 -2.35 6.93
C HIS A 54 -20.10 -2.51 8.43
N PRO A 55 -19.34 -3.33 9.19
CA PRO A 55 -19.58 -3.52 10.61
C PRO A 55 -19.21 -2.25 11.41
N GLU A 56 -19.80 -2.07 12.57
CA GLU A 56 -19.51 -0.94 13.45
C GLU A 56 -18.14 -1.06 14.14
N PHE A 57 -17.57 -2.28 14.25
CA PHE A 57 -16.34 -2.58 14.96
C PHE A 57 -15.51 -3.65 14.24
N GLY A 58 -14.31 -3.92 14.78
CA GLY A 58 -13.43 -4.96 14.27
C GLY A 58 -12.50 -4.46 13.15
N TYR A 59 -11.88 -3.30 13.36
CA TYR A 59 -10.97 -2.66 12.44
C TYR A 59 -9.51 -2.66 12.92
N THR A 60 -9.14 -3.63 13.77
CA THR A 60 -7.75 -3.82 14.17
C THR A 60 -6.95 -4.52 13.07
N ASP A 61 -5.63 -4.28 13.00
CA ASP A 61 -4.74 -4.93 12.02
C ASP A 61 -4.91 -6.45 12.01
N GLN A 62 -5.02 -7.08 13.20
CA GLN A 62 -5.26 -8.51 13.33
C GLN A 62 -6.57 -8.93 12.67
N ARG A 63 -7.65 -8.21 12.94
CA ARG A 63 -8.97 -8.57 12.39
C ARG A 63 -9.03 -8.38 10.87
N LEU A 64 -8.33 -7.37 10.36
CA LEU A 64 -8.22 -7.15 8.91
C LEU A 64 -7.39 -8.26 8.25
N ALA A 65 -6.31 -8.71 8.91
CA ALA A 65 -5.52 -9.86 8.46
C ALA A 65 -6.32 -11.18 8.52
N ASP A 66 -7.11 -11.39 9.59
CA ASP A 66 -8.01 -12.54 9.69
C ASP A 66 -9.02 -12.58 8.53
N ASP A 67 -9.52 -11.43 8.09
CA ASP A 67 -10.42 -11.34 6.94
C ASP A 67 -9.75 -11.84 5.66
N VAL A 68 -8.50 -11.44 5.44
CA VAL A 68 -7.72 -11.92 4.29
C VAL A 68 -7.55 -13.45 4.40
N LEU A 69 -7.16 -13.98 5.57
CA LEU A 69 -7.03 -15.43 5.78
C LEU A 69 -8.32 -16.19 5.46
N HIS A 70 -9.46 -15.67 5.91
CA HIS A 70 -10.75 -16.30 5.60
C HIS A 70 -11.05 -16.35 4.10
N VAL A 71 -10.66 -15.30 3.35
CA VAL A 71 -10.79 -15.31 1.89
C VAL A 71 -9.85 -16.33 1.28
N LEU A 72 -8.58 -16.39 1.72
CA LEU A 72 -7.61 -17.38 1.24
C LEU A 72 -8.12 -18.81 1.46
N ASP A 73 -8.68 -19.09 2.64
CA ASP A 73 -9.23 -20.42 2.99
C ASP A 73 -10.47 -20.74 2.15
N SER A 74 -11.37 -19.77 1.98
CA SER A 74 -12.61 -19.96 1.21
C SER A 74 -12.35 -20.25 -0.27
N LEU A 75 -11.31 -19.61 -0.83
CA LEU A 75 -10.87 -19.82 -2.21
C LEU A 75 -9.85 -20.97 -2.34
N LYS A 76 -9.45 -21.60 -1.22
CA LYS A 76 -8.43 -22.65 -1.16
C LYS A 76 -7.11 -22.23 -1.78
N LEU A 77 -6.72 -20.97 -1.59
CA LEU A 77 -5.44 -20.45 -2.09
C LEU A 77 -4.30 -20.91 -1.19
N VAL A 78 -3.38 -21.64 -1.79
CA VAL A 78 -2.19 -22.16 -1.12
C VAL A 78 -1.00 -21.27 -1.46
N ASP A 79 -0.29 -20.83 -0.45
CA ASP A 79 0.92 -20.01 -0.57
C ASP A 79 0.76 -18.85 -1.59
N PRO A 80 -0.24 -17.95 -1.43
CA PRO A 80 -0.38 -16.80 -2.31
C PRO A 80 0.75 -15.80 -2.12
N VAL A 81 1.03 -15.03 -3.16
CA VAL A 81 1.79 -13.79 -3.05
C VAL A 81 0.81 -12.68 -2.72
N LEU A 82 1.06 -11.94 -1.64
CA LEU A 82 0.23 -10.81 -1.26
C LEU A 82 0.86 -9.50 -1.75
N VAL A 83 0.07 -8.65 -2.35
CA VAL A 83 0.47 -7.32 -2.82
C VAL A 83 -0.38 -6.28 -2.12
N GLY A 84 0.22 -5.39 -1.35
CA GLY A 84 -0.50 -4.36 -0.61
C GLY A 84 -0.09 -2.96 -1.00
N HIS A 85 -1.07 -2.15 -1.39
CA HIS A 85 -0.89 -0.73 -1.62
C HIS A 85 -1.20 0.05 -0.34
N SER A 86 -0.33 1.00 0.01
CA SER A 86 -0.59 1.94 1.11
C SER A 86 -1.01 1.22 2.40
N MET A 87 -2.22 1.46 2.90
CA MET A 87 -2.79 0.80 4.08
C MET A 87 -2.83 -0.74 3.95
N GLY A 88 -2.91 -1.29 2.73
CA GLY A 88 -2.81 -2.73 2.49
C GLY A 88 -1.52 -3.36 3.01
N GLY A 89 -0.48 -2.57 3.20
CA GLY A 89 0.75 -2.99 3.87
C GLY A 89 0.57 -3.36 5.34
N ASN A 90 -0.53 -2.95 6.00
CA ASN A 90 -0.83 -3.34 7.39
C ASN A 90 -1.17 -4.83 7.45
N GLU A 91 -2.08 -5.25 6.58
CA GLU A 91 -2.47 -6.66 6.48
C GLU A 91 -1.29 -7.52 6.04
N LEU A 92 -0.47 -7.04 5.07
CA LEU A 92 0.73 -7.76 4.65
C LEU A 92 1.68 -8.01 5.81
N THR A 93 2.01 -6.96 6.57
CA THR A 93 2.94 -7.06 7.69
C THR A 93 2.41 -7.98 8.78
N THR A 94 1.12 -7.87 9.12
CA THR A 94 0.47 -8.73 10.11
C THR A 94 0.47 -10.19 9.65
N LEU A 95 0.08 -10.47 8.41
CA LEU A 95 0.08 -11.82 7.86
C LEU A 95 1.49 -12.40 7.76
N GLY A 96 2.45 -11.63 7.28
CA GLY A 96 3.83 -12.07 7.15
C GLY A 96 4.51 -12.37 8.49
N SER A 97 4.15 -11.62 9.56
CA SER A 97 4.74 -11.78 10.88
C SER A 97 4.03 -12.82 11.74
N GLU A 98 2.69 -12.90 11.69
CA GLU A 98 1.91 -13.79 12.56
C GLU A 98 1.53 -15.11 11.88
N HIS A 99 1.48 -15.12 10.54
CA HIS A 99 1.14 -16.29 9.73
C HIS A 99 2.16 -16.56 8.62
N PRO A 100 3.48 -16.62 8.92
CA PRO A 100 4.56 -16.69 7.91
C PRO A 100 4.46 -17.91 7.00
N ASN A 101 3.72 -18.93 7.44
CA ASN A 101 3.48 -20.15 6.69
C ASN A 101 2.27 -20.09 5.74
N ARG A 102 1.62 -18.95 5.63
CA ARG A 102 0.41 -18.80 4.82
C ARG A 102 0.64 -17.97 3.56
N VAL A 103 1.86 -17.48 3.33
CA VAL A 103 2.21 -16.60 2.22
C VAL A 103 3.55 -17.00 1.61
N ALA A 104 3.66 -16.98 0.29
CA ALA A 104 4.90 -17.26 -0.43
C ALA A 104 5.78 -16.01 -0.61
N GLY A 105 5.21 -14.83 -0.59
CA GLY A 105 5.93 -13.58 -0.75
C GLY A 105 5.04 -12.37 -0.43
N LEU A 106 5.68 -11.26 -0.10
CA LEU A 106 5.02 -9.99 0.22
C LEU A 106 5.56 -8.90 -0.69
N ILE A 107 4.65 -8.16 -1.33
CA ILE A 107 4.98 -7.05 -2.23
C ILE A 107 4.29 -5.78 -1.70
N TYR A 108 5.09 -4.81 -1.28
CA TYR A 108 4.60 -3.51 -0.81
C TYR A 108 4.67 -2.48 -1.94
N LEU A 109 3.54 -1.85 -2.23
CA LEU A 109 3.39 -0.79 -3.23
C LEU A 109 3.15 0.54 -2.51
N ASP A 110 4.19 1.33 -2.37
CA ASP A 110 4.22 2.57 -1.57
C ASP A 110 3.56 2.39 -0.19
N ALA A 111 3.98 1.32 0.47
CA ALA A 111 3.35 0.78 1.67
C ALA A 111 4.41 0.23 2.64
N GLY A 112 3.98 -0.15 3.83
CA GLY A 112 4.82 -0.88 4.77
C GLY A 112 5.47 -0.02 5.85
N ALA A 113 5.59 1.31 5.68
CA ALA A 113 6.08 2.17 6.75
C ALA A 113 5.20 2.06 8.01
N ASP A 114 5.80 2.09 9.19
CA ASP A 114 5.02 2.09 10.43
C ASP A 114 4.26 3.41 10.54
N PRO A 115 2.93 3.40 10.64
CA PRO A 115 2.16 4.63 10.78
C PRO A 115 2.51 5.45 12.02
N LYS A 116 3.06 4.79 13.06
CA LYS A 116 3.50 5.47 14.30
C LYS A 116 4.87 6.14 14.16
N ASP A 117 5.66 5.67 13.20
CA ASP A 117 6.92 6.30 12.82
C ASP A 117 6.72 7.27 11.64
N PHE A 118 5.46 7.44 11.16
CA PHE A 118 5.16 8.32 10.05
C PHE A 118 5.32 9.79 10.43
N PRO A 119 5.77 10.64 9.52
CA PRO A 119 6.05 12.06 9.80
C PRO A 119 4.90 12.83 10.44
N ALA A 120 3.66 12.42 10.22
CA ALA A 120 2.48 13.08 10.81
C ALA A 120 2.48 13.09 12.36
N SER A 121 3.28 12.24 13.01
CA SER A 121 3.47 12.27 14.46
C SER A 121 4.58 13.25 14.91
N ASP A 122 5.35 13.79 13.95
CA ASP A 122 6.41 14.78 14.22
C ASP A 122 5.84 16.19 14.06
N PRO A 123 5.79 17.01 15.14
CA PRO A 123 5.27 18.38 15.07
C PRO A 123 6.04 19.26 14.09
N ALA A 124 7.33 19.05 13.93
CA ALA A 124 8.17 19.83 13.00
C ALA A 124 7.80 19.52 11.54
N TYR A 125 7.59 18.23 11.22
CA TYR A 125 7.11 17.83 9.91
C TYR A 125 5.71 18.35 9.60
N THR A 126 4.80 18.24 10.56
CA THR A 126 3.44 18.77 10.43
C THR A 126 3.44 20.28 10.17
N ALA A 127 4.27 21.02 10.90
CA ALA A 127 4.42 22.46 10.70
C ALA A 127 4.98 22.82 9.31
N LEU A 128 5.85 21.98 8.73
CA LEU A 128 6.32 22.15 7.34
C LEU A 128 5.18 21.84 6.35
N ALA A 129 4.44 20.76 6.56
CA ALA A 129 3.33 20.37 5.70
C ALA A 129 2.22 21.45 5.64
N GLU A 130 1.93 22.09 6.76
CA GLU A 130 0.96 23.20 6.84
C GLU A 130 1.42 24.44 6.08
N LYS A 131 2.73 24.69 6.01
CA LYS A 131 3.32 25.81 5.29
C LYS A 131 3.44 25.57 3.78
N LEU A 132 3.28 24.34 3.31
CA LEU A 132 3.37 24.07 1.87
C LEU A 132 2.39 24.93 1.08
N PRO A 133 2.83 25.52 -0.03
CA PRO A 133 1.94 26.20 -0.97
C PRO A 133 0.82 25.25 -1.43
N PRO A 134 -0.41 25.72 -1.66
CA PRO A 134 -1.51 24.86 -2.10
C PRO A 134 -1.20 24.00 -3.32
N ALA A 135 -0.44 24.54 -4.28
CA ALA A 135 0.00 23.80 -5.47
C ALA A 135 1.02 22.69 -5.18
N ASN A 136 1.70 22.74 -4.03
CA ASN A 136 2.72 21.78 -3.61
C ASN A 136 2.23 20.81 -2.54
N ARG A 137 0.99 20.92 -2.13
CA ARG A 137 0.33 19.88 -1.35
C ARG A 137 0.15 18.67 -2.25
N LEU A 138 0.30 17.49 -1.68
CA LEU A 138 0.10 16.26 -2.44
C LEU A 138 -1.16 16.43 -3.32
N PRO A 139 -1.05 16.27 -4.65
CA PRO A 139 -2.21 16.31 -5.50
C PRO A 139 -3.21 15.29 -4.97
N PRO A 140 -4.50 15.56 -5.06
CA PRO A 140 -5.49 14.53 -4.81
C PRO A 140 -5.10 13.31 -5.66
N PRO A 141 -5.33 12.09 -5.17
CA PRO A 141 -5.12 10.91 -5.98
C PRO A 141 -5.80 11.13 -7.33
N PRO A 142 -5.20 10.65 -8.43
CA PRO A 142 -5.83 10.79 -9.73
C PRO A 142 -7.26 10.30 -9.62
N PRO A 143 -8.22 10.99 -10.23
CA PRO A 143 -9.60 10.58 -10.17
C PRO A 143 -9.69 9.17 -10.76
N PHE A 144 -10.06 8.23 -9.90
CA PHE A 144 -10.48 6.91 -10.34
C PHE A 144 -12.02 6.97 -10.45
N PRO A 145 -12.59 7.10 -11.64
CA PRO A 145 -14.04 7.22 -11.79
C PRO A 145 -14.78 6.07 -11.10
N GLU A 146 -14.14 4.89 -11.06
CA GLU A 146 -14.69 3.70 -10.44
C GLU A 146 -14.44 3.66 -8.93
N ALA A 147 -13.26 4.06 -8.45
CA ALA A 147 -12.99 4.15 -7.02
C ALA A 147 -13.89 5.21 -6.35
N GLU A 148 -14.08 6.37 -6.98
CA GLU A 148 -15.03 7.37 -6.50
C GLU A 148 -16.48 6.87 -6.58
N SER A 149 -16.87 6.14 -7.63
CA SER A 149 -18.22 5.62 -7.76
C SER A 149 -18.54 4.55 -6.71
N HIS A 150 -17.56 3.80 -6.26
CA HIS A 150 -17.73 2.76 -5.22
C HIS A 150 -17.51 3.27 -3.80
N ALA A 151 -16.58 4.20 -3.57
CA ALA A 151 -16.44 4.87 -2.28
C ALA A 151 -17.58 5.84 -1.97
N SER A 152 -18.16 6.44 -3.01
CA SER A 152 -19.20 7.47 -2.90
C SER A 152 -20.63 6.97 -2.92
N ARG A 153 -20.86 5.67 -3.17
CA ARG A 153 -22.24 5.14 -3.14
C ARG A 153 -22.76 5.01 -1.71
N GLY A 154 -23.03 6.15 -1.10
CA GLY A 154 -24.06 6.27 -0.08
C GLY A 154 -23.63 6.21 1.38
N ASP A 155 -22.38 5.86 1.74
CA ASP A 155 -21.96 5.87 3.15
C ASP A 155 -20.58 6.51 3.37
N TYR A 156 -20.47 7.80 3.06
CA TYR A 156 -19.29 8.61 3.39
C TYR A 156 -18.97 8.59 4.89
N GLU A 157 -19.99 8.59 5.73
CA GLU A 157 -19.80 8.58 7.17
C GLU A 157 -19.33 7.20 7.66
N GLY A 158 -19.84 6.12 7.09
CA GLY A 158 -19.38 4.76 7.40
C GLY A 158 -17.93 4.55 7.01
N ALA A 159 -17.54 4.93 5.79
CA ALA A 159 -16.16 4.85 5.34
C ALA A 159 -15.21 5.70 6.22
N ARG A 160 -15.62 6.89 6.62
CA ARG A 160 -14.86 7.76 7.50
C ARG A 160 -14.73 7.17 8.92
N ARG A 161 -15.81 6.57 9.46
CA ARG A 161 -15.75 5.83 10.73
C ARG A 161 -14.79 4.65 10.64
N ALA A 162 -14.86 3.87 9.55
CA ALA A 162 -13.97 2.74 9.32
C ALA A 162 -12.50 3.19 9.27
N LEU A 163 -12.17 4.23 8.52
CA LEU A 163 -10.81 4.79 8.45
C LEU A 163 -10.28 5.24 9.82
N LYS A 164 -11.11 5.93 10.59
CA LYS A 164 -10.76 6.34 11.96
C LYS A 164 -10.48 5.11 12.83
N ALA A 165 -11.37 4.13 12.82
CA ALA A 165 -11.24 2.91 13.61
C ALA A 165 -10.02 2.06 13.20
N ILE A 166 -9.66 2.01 11.92
CA ILE A 166 -8.43 1.38 11.43
C ILE A 166 -7.21 2.11 12.00
N GLY A 167 -7.17 3.44 11.91
CA GLY A 167 -6.06 4.24 12.45
C GLY A 167 -5.87 4.02 13.96
N GLU A 168 -6.96 3.96 14.73
CA GLU A 168 -6.94 3.67 16.16
C GLU A 168 -6.52 2.23 16.48
N GLY A 169 -6.88 1.27 15.62
CA GLY A 169 -6.58 -0.16 15.75
C GLY A 169 -5.20 -0.58 15.26
N THR A 170 -4.48 0.32 14.59
CA THR A 170 -3.15 0.04 14.04
C THR A 170 -2.11 -0.05 15.15
N LYS A 171 -1.32 -1.13 15.15
CA LYS A 171 -0.23 -1.37 16.09
C LYS A 171 1.12 -1.00 15.49
N LYS A 172 2.14 -0.87 16.34
CA LYS A 172 3.54 -0.81 15.88
C LYS A 172 3.89 -2.11 15.15
N ARG A 173 4.56 -2.00 14.02
CA ARG A 173 4.89 -3.14 13.16
C ARG A 173 6.12 -3.87 13.65
N ASP A 174 6.07 -5.20 13.58
CA ASP A 174 7.21 -6.08 13.86
C ASP A 174 7.55 -6.88 12.59
N TYR A 175 8.53 -6.40 11.85
CA TYR A 175 9.01 -7.07 10.64
C TYR A 175 9.90 -8.27 10.95
N SER A 176 10.42 -8.39 12.19
CA SER A 176 11.44 -9.40 12.55
C SER A 176 10.94 -10.85 12.44
N LYS A 177 9.63 -11.03 12.46
CA LYS A 177 8.98 -12.35 12.32
C LYS A 177 8.65 -12.72 10.86
N ILE A 178 8.79 -11.81 9.94
CA ILE A 178 8.55 -12.09 8.51
C ILE A 178 9.61 -13.07 8.02
N ARG A 179 9.15 -14.15 7.39
CA ARG A 179 10.00 -15.21 6.81
C ARG A 179 9.89 -15.28 5.29
N ALA A 180 8.78 -14.79 4.75
CA ALA A 180 8.56 -14.75 3.33
C ALA A 180 9.50 -13.73 2.67
N PRO A 181 9.97 -13.97 1.43
CA PRO A 181 10.66 -12.96 0.65
C PRO A 181 9.82 -11.69 0.51
N VAL A 182 10.49 -10.53 0.56
CA VAL A 182 9.85 -9.21 0.49
C VAL A 182 10.39 -8.43 -0.69
N LEU A 183 9.47 -7.83 -1.45
CA LEU A 183 9.73 -6.77 -2.42
C LEU A 183 8.99 -5.51 -1.95
N SER A 184 9.71 -4.42 -1.74
CA SER A 184 9.11 -3.12 -1.38
C SER A 184 9.45 -2.10 -2.45
N MET A 185 8.42 -1.51 -3.05
CA MET A 185 8.55 -0.50 -4.09
C MET A 185 7.80 0.75 -3.64
N PHE A 186 8.47 1.88 -3.60
CA PHE A 186 7.84 3.10 -3.11
C PHE A 186 8.35 4.37 -3.79
N ALA A 187 7.45 5.35 -3.77
CA ALA A 187 7.68 6.65 -4.36
C ALA A 187 8.76 7.42 -3.58
N THR A 188 9.74 7.95 -4.28
CA THR A 188 10.74 8.86 -3.73
C THR A 188 10.84 10.11 -4.58
N PHE A 189 11.44 11.14 -4.01
CA PHE A 189 11.82 12.32 -4.78
C PHE A 189 13.12 12.04 -5.53
N ARG A 190 13.26 12.51 -6.78
CA ARG A 190 14.53 12.48 -7.51
C ARG A 190 15.54 13.41 -6.88
N SER A 191 15.09 14.59 -6.53
CA SER A 191 15.83 15.63 -5.82
C SER A 191 14.80 16.62 -5.25
N ALA A 192 15.24 17.46 -4.33
CA ALA A 192 14.43 18.63 -3.99
C ALA A 192 14.07 19.39 -5.26
N GLY A 193 12.77 19.62 -5.48
CA GLY A 193 12.28 20.31 -6.65
C GLY A 193 12.02 19.45 -7.89
N ASP A 194 11.80 18.14 -7.74
CA ASP A 194 11.44 17.30 -8.88
C ASP A 194 10.12 17.77 -9.53
N PRO A 195 10.17 18.28 -10.77
CA PRO A 195 8.99 18.85 -11.44
C PRO A 195 7.94 17.81 -11.81
N LEU A 196 8.27 16.51 -11.75
CA LEU A 196 7.30 15.44 -12.03
C LEU A 196 6.29 15.27 -10.92
N ARG A 197 6.59 15.77 -9.73
CA ARG A 197 5.68 15.65 -8.59
C ARG A 197 4.84 16.92 -8.38
N TYR A 198 5.45 18.07 -8.54
CA TYR A 198 4.78 19.39 -8.55
C TYR A 198 5.74 20.47 -9.04
N GLU A 199 5.19 21.55 -9.55
CA GLU A 199 5.99 22.70 -9.97
C GLU A 199 6.60 23.40 -8.76
N MET A 200 7.93 23.59 -8.77
CA MET A 200 8.61 24.32 -7.71
C MET A 200 8.18 25.78 -7.68
N PRO A 201 7.90 26.34 -6.51
CA PRO A 201 7.56 27.75 -6.38
C PRO A 201 8.68 28.64 -6.92
N LYS A 202 8.29 29.72 -7.61
CA LYS A 202 9.23 30.77 -8.05
C LYS A 202 9.71 31.62 -6.88
N ASP A 203 8.87 31.77 -5.87
CA ASP A 203 9.18 32.49 -4.64
C ASP A 203 10.21 31.73 -3.80
N PRO A 204 11.33 32.37 -3.40
CA PRO A 204 12.42 31.70 -2.68
C PRO A 204 12.02 31.17 -1.30
N GLU A 205 11.11 31.87 -0.58
CA GLU A 205 10.70 31.43 0.76
C GLU A 205 9.81 30.19 0.65
N GLN A 206 8.87 30.19 -0.29
CA GLN A 206 8.03 29.03 -0.56
C GLN A 206 8.84 27.83 -1.06
N ARG A 207 9.83 28.08 -1.90
CA ARG A 207 10.76 27.05 -2.37
C ARG A 207 11.52 26.41 -1.20
N ALA A 208 12.05 27.21 -0.28
CA ALA A 208 12.75 26.69 0.88
C ALA A 208 11.85 25.81 1.77
N VAL A 209 10.56 26.14 1.90
CA VAL A 209 9.60 25.29 2.62
C VAL A 209 9.43 23.95 1.92
N VAL A 210 9.28 23.94 0.59
CA VAL A 210 9.13 22.69 -0.18
C VAL A 210 10.36 21.82 -0.05
N GLU A 211 11.55 22.39 -0.24
CA GLU A 211 12.84 21.67 -0.11
C GLU A 211 13.04 21.09 1.30
N ALA A 212 12.67 21.83 2.33
CA ALA A 212 12.74 21.35 3.72
C ALA A 212 11.76 20.21 3.97
N PHE A 213 10.54 20.29 3.44
CA PHE A 213 9.53 19.24 3.54
C PHE A 213 9.96 17.95 2.82
N GLU A 214 10.49 18.07 1.59
CA GLU A 214 11.03 16.95 0.84
C GLU A 214 12.19 16.27 1.58
N SER A 215 13.13 17.07 2.08
CA SER A 215 14.28 16.57 2.85
C SER A 215 13.82 15.82 4.10
N ALA A 216 12.86 16.37 4.84
CA ALA A 216 12.29 15.70 6.00
C ALA A 216 11.60 14.39 5.62
N THR A 217 10.83 14.37 4.52
CA THR A 217 10.17 13.14 4.01
C THR A 217 11.20 12.07 3.68
N MET A 218 12.30 12.41 3.01
CA MET A 218 13.36 11.45 2.68
C MET A 218 14.00 10.82 3.92
N VAL A 219 14.14 11.55 5.02
CA VAL A 219 14.62 10.98 6.28
C VAL A 219 13.75 9.83 6.76
N TYR A 220 12.43 9.96 6.66
CA TYR A 220 11.49 8.91 7.07
C TYR A 220 11.54 7.71 6.12
N ILE A 221 11.60 7.95 4.81
CA ILE A 221 11.75 6.90 3.81
C ILE A 221 13.01 6.08 4.11
N LYS A 222 14.16 6.72 4.30
CA LYS A 222 15.43 6.03 4.60
C LYS A 222 15.41 5.29 5.93
N ARG A 223 14.72 5.81 6.93
CA ARG A 223 14.52 5.11 8.21
C ARG A 223 13.70 3.85 8.04
N TYR A 224 12.61 3.92 7.26
CA TYR A 224 11.80 2.75 6.93
C TYR A 224 12.61 1.69 6.17
N GLU A 225 13.34 2.08 5.11
CA GLU A 225 14.20 1.17 4.36
C GLU A 225 15.18 0.42 5.26
N SER A 226 15.88 1.18 6.10
CA SER A 226 16.87 0.62 7.04
C SER A 226 16.23 -0.35 8.02
N SER A 227 15.04 -0.02 8.55
CA SER A 227 14.30 -0.89 9.46
C SER A 227 13.86 -2.17 8.79
N LEU A 228 13.35 -2.09 7.56
CA LEU A 228 12.92 -3.28 6.80
C LEU A 228 14.11 -4.18 6.44
N LEU A 229 15.21 -3.62 5.91
CA LEU A 229 16.41 -4.38 5.55
C LEU A 229 17.07 -5.05 6.77
N THR A 230 17.04 -4.37 7.91
CA THR A 230 17.57 -4.93 9.16
C THR A 230 16.72 -6.09 9.66
N ALA A 231 15.40 -5.95 9.60
CA ALA A 231 14.48 -6.95 10.12
C ALA A 231 14.27 -8.14 9.18
N VAL A 232 14.34 -7.92 7.87
CA VAL A 232 14.13 -8.93 6.82
C VAL A 232 15.36 -9.00 5.92
N PRO A 233 16.40 -9.74 6.31
CA PRO A 233 17.59 -9.91 5.48
C PRO A 233 17.23 -10.49 4.11
N GLY A 234 17.62 -9.81 3.03
CA GLY A 234 17.29 -10.18 1.67
C GLY A 234 15.99 -9.56 1.13
N ALA A 235 15.33 -8.70 1.89
CA ALA A 235 14.29 -7.83 1.34
C ALA A 235 14.86 -7.00 0.18
N ARG A 236 14.11 -6.94 -0.91
CA ARG A 236 14.47 -6.10 -2.06
C ARG A 236 13.68 -4.80 -1.98
N ILE A 237 14.40 -3.70 -2.04
CA ILE A 237 13.83 -2.36 -2.07
C ILE A 237 14.06 -1.76 -3.45
N VAL A 238 13.02 -1.15 -4.00
CA VAL A 238 13.06 -0.40 -5.27
C VAL A 238 12.49 0.98 -5.03
N GLU A 239 13.33 1.97 -5.13
CA GLU A 239 12.91 3.37 -5.11
C GLU A 239 12.41 3.77 -6.50
N LEU A 240 11.30 4.49 -6.54
CA LEU A 240 10.67 4.99 -7.75
C LEU A 240 10.70 6.53 -7.73
N PRO A 241 11.78 7.14 -8.24
CA PRO A 241 11.91 8.58 -8.21
C PRO A 241 10.80 9.27 -9.00
N GLY A 242 10.17 10.27 -8.37
CA GLY A 242 9.10 11.06 -8.98
C GLY A 242 7.77 10.32 -9.15
N ALA A 243 7.63 9.11 -8.59
CA ALA A 243 6.38 8.38 -8.63
C ALA A 243 5.29 9.06 -7.76
N ASN A 244 4.03 8.85 -8.13
CA ASN A 244 2.87 9.17 -7.31
C ASN A 244 2.65 8.06 -6.25
N HIS A 245 1.87 8.34 -5.21
CA HIS A 245 1.47 7.35 -4.21
C HIS A 245 0.83 6.09 -4.83
N TYR A 246 0.11 6.23 -5.94
CA TYR A 246 -0.42 5.11 -6.73
C TYR A 246 0.64 4.64 -7.73
N VAL A 247 1.75 4.08 -7.21
CA VAL A 247 2.92 3.68 -8.02
C VAL A 247 2.58 2.69 -9.13
N PHE A 248 1.58 1.84 -8.93
CA PHE A 248 1.08 0.89 -9.93
C PHE A 248 0.34 1.56 -11.10
N ILE A 249 0.10 2.88 -11.02
CA ILE A 249 -0.43 3.70 -12.11
C ILE A 249 0.66 4.58 -12.68
N SER A 250 1.32 5.39 -11.85
CA SER A 250 2.33 6.35 -12.32
C SER A 250 3.59 5.67 -12.89
N ASN A 251 3.97 4.53 -12.35
CA ASN A 251 5.17 3.77 -12.71
C ASN A 251 4.85 2.31 -13.07
N GLU A 252 3.71 2.10 -13.70
CA GLU A 252 3.15 0.79 -13.97
C GLU A 252 4.15 -0.17 -14.62
N SER A 253 4.88 0.27 -15.64
CA SER A 253 5.86 -0.58 -16.36
C SER A 253 6.99 -1.07 -15.45
N ASP A 254 7.46 -0.22 -14.55
CA ASP A 254 8.48 -0.59 -13.56
C ASP A 254 7.92 -1.59 -12.54
N ILE A 255 6.73 -1.33 -12.03
CA ILE A 255 6.05 -2.23 -11.08
C ILE A 255 5.81 -3.60 -11.71
N LEU A 256 5.30 -3.66 -12.93
CA LEU A 256 5.08 -4.92 -13.65
C LEU A 256 6.38 -5.68 -13.87
N ARG A 257 7.46 -5.00 -14.25
CA ARG A 257 8.78 -5.61 -14.44
C ARG A 257 9.28 -6.24 -13.15
N GLU A 258 9.20 -5.51 -12.03
CA GLU A 258 9.68 -5.97 -10.74
C GLU A 258 8.87 -7.15 -10.20
N ILE A 259 7.54 -7.11 -10.31
CA ILE A 259 6.67 -8.22 -9.90
C ILE A 259 6.94 -9.46 -10.74
N ARG A 260 7.07 -9.32 -12.07
CA ARG A 260 7.41 -10.43 -12.96
C ARG A 260 8.78 -11.05 -12.67
N ALA A 261 9.74 -10.26 -12.21
CA ALA A 261 11.04 -10.76 -11.84
C ALA A 261 11.04 -11.44 -10.45
N PHE A 262 10.14 -11.03 -9.56
CA PHE A 262 10.08 -11.50 -8.18
C PHE A 262 9.27 -12.79 -8.03
N VAL A 263 8.04 -12.85 -8.56
CA VAL A 263 7.10 -13.95 -8.33
C VAL A 263 7.63 -15.33 -8.75
N PRO A 264 8.25 -15.53 -9.92
CA PRO A 264 8.74 -16.84 -10.34
C PRO A 264 9.90 -17.38 -9.50
N ARG A 265 10.61 -16.52 -8.75
CA ARG A 265 11.74 -16.91 -7.90
C ARG A 265 11.31 -17.44 -6.53
N LEU A 266 10.03 -17.29 -6.19
CA LEU A 266 9.50 -17.71 -4.90
C LEU A 266 9.39 -19.24 -4.85
N ALA A 267 9.90 -19.83 -3.76
CA ALA A 267 9.66 -21.23 -3.47
C ALA A 267 8.21 -21.41 -3.01
N PHE A 268 7.49 -22.30 -3.67
CA PHE A 268 6.12 -22.65 -3.28
C PHE A 268 6.16 -24.04 -2.67
N ARG A 269 5.40 -24.24 -1.61
CA ARG A 269 5.22 -25.57 -1.01
C ARG A 269 4.29 -26.37 -1.91
N ASN A 270 4.72 -27.56 -2.28
CA ASN A 270 3.90 -28.51 -3.01
C ASN A 270 2.87 -29.14 -2.06
#